data_dd9d45bc8490f824fc408608c339500a
#
_entry.id   dd9d45bc8490f824fc408608c339500a
#
_cell.length_a   1.000
_cell.length_b   1.000
_cell.length_c   1.000
_cell.angle_alpha   90.00
_cell.angle_beta   90.00
_cell.angle_gamma   90.00
#
_symmetry.space_group_name_H-M   'P 1'
#
loop_
_entity.id
_entity.type
_entity.pdbx_description
1 polymer ?
#
loop_
_entity_poly.entity_id
_entity_poly.type
_entity_poly.pdbx_seq_one_letter_code
_entity_poly.pdbx_strand_id
1 'polypeptide(L)'
;MKYEHIEKGIFRSRPNRFIARVEIRGREETVHVKNTGRCKELLLPGTEVYLEHSRNPGRKTAYDLVAVKKLGLGIVNMDSQAPNIAVREWLLQQQDSWEKCQHAASGTAGFRGRDADRETENAGEGCFFKGIKNIRPEYTFGQSRIDFYFERENQPCLMEVKG
;
A
#
# COMPACT_ATOMS: atom_id res chain seq x y z
N MET A 1 5.22 1.63 -0.35
CA MET A 1 4.47 2.71 0.33
C MET A 1 5.25 3.23 1.53
N LYS A 2 5.29 4.55 1.74
CA LYS A 2 6.01 5.19 2.86
C LYS A 2 5.15 6.35 3.38
N TYR A 3 4.98 6.42 4.69
CA TYR A 3 4.41 7.59 5.37
C TYR A 3 5.53 8.60 5.65
N GLU A 4 5.22 9.88 5.49
CA GLU A 4 6.17 10.97 5.78
C GLU A 4 5.66 11.77 6.98
N HIS A 5 6.60 12.37 7.74
CA HIS A 5 6.28 13.23 8.89
C HIS A 5 5.31 12.58 9.90
N ILE A 6 5.69 11.38 10.38
CA ILE A 6 4.93 10.66 11.40
C ILE A 6 5.19 11.27 12.77
N GLU A 7 4.10 11.56 13.49
CA GLU A 7 4.09 11.99 14.87
C GLU A 7 3.34 10.98 15.74
N LYS A 8 3.77 10.81 16.98
CA LYS A 8 3.09 9.96 17.98
C LYS A 8 2.11 10.78 18.78
N GLY A 9 0.99 10.16 19.11
CA GLY A 9 -0.01 10.74 20.00
C GLY A 9 -0.66 9.68 20.87
N ILE A 10 -1.46 10.15 21.85
CA ILE A 10 -2.25 9.30 22.73
C ILE A 10 -3.72 9.45 22.37
N PHE A 11 -4.33 8.35 21.95
CA PHE A 11 -5.76 8.32 21.60
C PHE A 11 -6.61 8.65 22.84
N ARG A 12 -7.57 9.57 22.69
CA ARG A 12 -8.49 9.99 23.76
C ARG A 12 -9.92 9.52 23.49
N SER A 13 -10.46 9.83 22.30
CA SER A 13 -11.83 9.45 21.96
C SER A 13 -12.05 9.45 20.44
N ARG A 14 -13.16 8.85 20.01
CA ARG A 14 -13.59 8.84 18.62
C ARG A 14 -15.06 9.31 18.54
N PRO A 15 -15.29 10.63 18.39
CA PRO A 15 -16.65 11.19 18.33
C PRO A 15 -17.49 10.62 17.19
N ASN A 16 -16.89 10.32 16.06
CA ASN A 16 -17.53 9.70 14.90
C ASN A 16 -16.55 8.85 14.08
N ARG A 17 -17.01 8.21 13.02
CA ARG A 17 -16.18 7.30 12.20
C ARG A 17 -15.03 7.97 11.44
N PHE A 18 -15.03 9.28 11.29
CA PHE A 18 -14.04 10.03 10.52
C PHE A 18 -13.08 10.83 11.39
N ILE A 19 -13.43 11.07 12.66
CA ILE A 19 -12.72 11.99 13.56
C ILE A 19 -12.33 11.26 14.84
N ALA A 20 -11.09 11.48 15.28
CA ALA A 20 -10.60 11.12 16.60
C ALA A 20 -10.01 12.35 17.31
N ARG A 21 -10.02 12.31 18.65
CA ARG A 21 -9.29 13.23 19.51
C ARG A 21 -8.05 12.53 20.02
N VAL A 22 -6.91 13.17 19.82
CA VAL A 22 -5.60 12.61 20.14
C VAL A 22 -4.80 13.69 20.84
N GLU A 23 -4.13 13.33 21.93
CA GLU A 23 -3.18 14.20 22.59
C GLU A 23 -1.82 14.11 21.91
N ILE A 24 -1.31 15.24 21.43
CA ILE A 24 -0.02 15.40 20.80
C ILE A 24 0.77 16.44 21.60
N ARG A 25 1.92 16.08 22.15
CA ARG A 25 2.76 17.00 22.94
C ARG A 25 2.00 17.75 24.05
N GLY A 26 1.07 17.06 24.72
CA GLY A 26 0.25 17.62 25.80
C GLY A 26 -0.91 18.50 25.35
N ARG A 27 -1.23 18.56 24.06
CA ARG A 27 -2.38 19.29 23.50
C ARG A 27 -3.35 18.33 22.83
N GLU A 28 -4.64 18.53 23.05
CA GLU A 28 -5.66 17.76 22.33
C GLU A 28 -5.86 18.30 20.93
N GLU A 29 -5.68 17.42 19.95
CA GLU A 29 -5.84 17.69 18.51
C GLU A 29 -6.98 16.86 17.93
N THR A 30 -7.69 17.45 16.96
CA THR A 30 -8.70 16.76 16.17
C THR A 30 -8.03 16.18 14.93
N VAL A 31 -8.07 14.87 14.77
CA VAL A 31 -7.40 14.16 13.68
C VAL A 31 -8.42 13.40 12.82
N HIS A 32 -8.13 13.25 11.54
CA HIS A 32 -8.94 12.46 10.63
C HIS A 32 -8.59 10.97 10.75
N VAL A 33 -9.61 10.10 10.72
CA VAL A 33 -9.45 8.63 10.71
C VAL A 33 -9.80 8.12 9.33
N LYS A 34 -8.80 7.62 8.60
CA LYS A 34 -8.98 7.08 7.24
C LYS A 34 -9.75 5.76 7.19
N ASN A 35 -9.89 5.07 8.31
CA ASN A 35 -10.63 3.81 8.40
C ASN A 35 -12.05 4.06 8.92
N THR A 36 -13.05 3.76 8.12
CA THR A 36 -14.48 3.93 8.47
C THR A 36 -15.01 2.81 9.39
N GLY A 37 -14.27 1.72 9.56
CA GLY A 37 -14.57 0.64 10.49
C GLY A 37 -14.60 1.15 11.94
N ARG A 38 -15.34 0.47 12.81
CA ARG A 38 -15.44 0.89 14.22
C ARG A 38 -14.12 0.76 14.98
N CYS A 39 -13.38 -0.33 14.75
CA CYS A 39 -12.06 -0.62 15.34
C CYS A 39 -11.99 -0.33 16.86
N LYS A 40 -13.05 -0.65 17.59
CA LYS A 40 -13.15 -0.35 19.04
C LYS A 40 -12.12 -1.11 19.86
N GLU A 41 -11.73 -2.28 19.40
CA GLU A 41 -10.72 -3.17 20.00
C GLU A 41 -9.28 -2.64 19.84
N LEU A 42 -9.08 -1.71 18.92
CA LEU A 42 -7.79 -1.07 18.64
C LEU A 42 -7.70 0.33 19.24
N LEU A 43 -8.75 1.13 19.07
CA LEU A 43 -8.80 2.53 19.49
C LEU A 43 -9.37 2.65 20.92
N LEU A 44 -8.57 2.25 21.89
CA LEU A 44 -8.88 2.39 23.33
C LEU A 44 -8.25 3.67 23.88
N PRO A 45 -8.95 4.43 24.76
CA PRO A 45 -8.37 5.60 25.41
C PRO A 45 -7.03 5.26 26.08
N GLY A 46 -6.02 6.11 25.88
CA GLY A 46 -4.65 5.90 26.37
C GLY A 46 -3.73 5.12 25.44
N THR A 47 -4.24 4.59 24.30
CA THR A 47 -3.42 3.85 23.33
C THR A 47 -2.54 4.81 22.52
N GLU A 48 -1.27 4.42 22.31
CA GLU A 48 -0.34 5.13 21.41
C GLU A 48 -0.81 4.97 19.95
N VAL A 49 -0.91 6.08 19.24
CA VAL A 49 -1.27 6.14 17.82
C VAL A 49 -0.22 6.88 17.03
N TYR A 50 -0.18 6.59 15.72
CA TYR A 50 0.73 7.20 14.76
C TYR A 50 -0.08 8.04 13.79
N LEU A 51 0.37 9.27 13.60
CA LEU A 51 -0.32 10.32 12.86
C LEU A 51 0.57 10.80 11.74
N GLU A 52 0.05 10.85 10.51
CA GLU A 52 0.74 11.49 9.39
C GLU A 52 0.29 12.93 9.27
N HIS A 53 1.23 13.87 9.21
CA HIS A 53 0.91 15.27 8.97
C HIS A 53 0.40 15.45 7.53
N SER A 54 -0.78 16.06 7.37
CA SER A 54 -1.36 16.34 6.06
C SER A 54 -0.51 17.34 5.29
N ARG A 55 -0.22 17.05 4.04
CA ARG A 55 0.46 17.99 3.12
C ARG A 55 -0.47 19.09 2.60
N ASN A 56 -1.77 18.96 2.77
CA ASN A 56 -2.76 19.92 2.29
C ASN A 56 -3.11 20.92 3.41
N PRO A 57 -2.63 22.18 3.35
CA PRO A 57 -2.88 23.20 4.38
C PRO A 57 -4.35 23.65 4.44
N GLY A 58 -5.14 23.40 3.38
CA GLY A 58 -6.57 23.76 3.34
C GLY A 58 -7.48 22.78 4.06
N ARG A 59 -6.96 21.68 4.64
CA ARG A 59 -7.78 20.71 5.37
C ARG A 59 -8.13 21.20 6.78
N LYS A 60 -9.33 20.82 7.24
CA LYS A 60 -9.80 21.10 8.61
C LYS A 60 -9.02 20.35 9.70
N THR A 61 -8.36 19.23 9.33
CA THR A 61 -7.54 18.41 10.23
C THR A 61 -6.11 18.38 9.72
N ALA A 62 -5.15 18.71 10.60
CA ALA A 62 -3.74 18.71 10.27
C ALA A 62 -3.14 17.30 10.18
N TYR A 63 -3.80 16.30 10.77
CA TYR A 63 -3.28 14.93 10.89
C TYR A 63 -4.27 13.89 10.39
N ASP A 64 -3.73 12.80 9.83
CA ASP A 64 -4.41 11.53 9.55
C ASP A 64 -3.90 10.46 10.53
N LEU A 65 -4.82 9.76 11.20
CA LEU A 65 -4.49 8.59 12.02
C LEU A 65 -4.23 7.41 11.09
N VAL A 66 -2.97 6.95 11.03
CA VAL A 66 -2.51 5.94 10.09
C VAL A 66 -2.19 4.59 10.73
N ALA A 67 -1.87 4.58 12.05
CA ALA A 67 -1.62 3.33 12.75
C ALA A 67 -1.88 3.45 14.25
N VAL A 68 -2.03 2.31 14.92
CA VAL A 68 -2.21 2.18 16.36
C VAL A 68 -1.26 1.11 16.90
N LYS A 69 -0.72 1.33 18.11
CA LYS A 69 0.10 0.34 18.82
C LYS A 69 -0.78 -0.56 19.66
N LYS A 70 -0.93 -1.81 19.27
CA LYS A 70 -1.71 -2.81 20.01
C LYS A 70 -0.77 -3.68 20.85
N LEU A 71 -1.06 -3.76 22.14
CA LEU A 71 -0.31 -4.66 23.04
C LEU A 71 -0.39 -6.11 22.54
N GLY A 72 0.76 -6.76 22.45
CA GLY A 72 0.88 -8.16 21.98
C GLY A 72 0.90 -8.33 20.46
N LEU A 73 0.51 -7.32 19.67
CA LEU A 73 0.50 -7.36 18.19
C LEU A 73 1.50 -6.39 17.54
N GLY A 74 1.96 -5.37 18.27
CA GLY A 74 2.80 -4.32 17.70
C GLY A 74 2.00 -3.21 17.01
N ILE A 75 2.48 -2.73 15.87
CA ILE A 75 1.85 -1.64 15.11
C ILE A 75 0.85 -2.22 14.12
N VAL A 76 -0.40 -1.76 14.22
CA VAL A 76 -1.50 -2.15 13.33
C VAL A 76 -1.85 -0.96 12.44
N ASN A 77 -1.85 -1.17 11.13
CA ASN A 77 -2.23 -0.14 10.17
C ASN A 77 -3.73 0.20 10.27
N MET A 78 -4.04 1.49 10.23
CA MET A 78 -5.41 2.03 10.30
C MET A 78 -5.81 2.79 9.03
N ASP A 79 -4.94 2.85 8.02
CA ASP A 79 -5.23 3.47 6.73
C ASP A 79 -5.85 2.44 5.79
N SER A 80 -7.16 2.54 5.55
CA SER A 80 -7.89 1.62 4.68
C SER A 80 -7.47 1.70 3.20
N GLN A 81 -6.74 2.73 2.80
CA GLN A 81 -6.21 2.86 1.43
C GLN A 81 -4.81 2.26 1.29
N ALA A 82 -4.12 2.02 2.40
CA ALA A 82 -2.75 1.49 2.39
C ALA A 82 -2.61 0.16 1.64
N PRO A 83 -3.51 -0.83 1.77
CA PRO A 83 -3.42 -2.08 1.03
C PRO A 83 -3.43 -1.85 -0.49
N ASN A 84 -4.33 -1.02 -0.99
CA ASN A 84 -4.43 -0.74 -2.43
C ASN A 84 -3.19 0.00 -2.95
N ILE A 85 -2.64 0.95 -2.18
CA ILE A 85 -1.40 1.64 -2.56
C ILE A 85 -0.23 0.67 -2.60
N ALA A 86 -0.09 -0.20 -1.60
CA ALA A 86 0.99 -1.19 -1.54
C ALA A 86 0.90 -2.20 -2.69
N VAL A 87 -0.30 -2.70 -3.00
CA VAL A 87 -0.53 -3.61 -4.14
C VAL A 87 -0.21 -2.92 -5.45
N ARG A 88 -0.61 -1.65 -5.63
CA ARG A 88 -0.27 -0.90 -6.84
C ARG A 88 1.24 -0.77 -7.04
N GLU A 89 1.98 -0.39 -6.00
CA GLU A 89 3.44 -0.30 -6.05
C GLU A 89 4.07 -1.65 -6.39
N TRP A 90 3.58 -2.71 -5.77
CA TRP A 90 4.06 -4.06 -6.04
C TRP A 90 3.80 -4.50 -7.49
N LEU A 91 2.59 -4.27 -8.05
CA LEU A 91 2.28 -4.58 -9.45
C LEU A 91 3.21 -3.83 -10.42
N LEU A 92 3.47 -2.54 -10.16
CA LEU A 92 4.41 -1.75 -10.97
C LEU A 92 5.85 -2.29 -10.89
N GLN A 93 6.30 -2.70 -9.72
CA GLN A 93 7.61 -3.32 -9.55
C GLN A 93 7.71 -4.66 -10.31
N GLN A 94 6.64 -5.46 -10.35
CA GLN A 94 6.62 -6.70 -11.13
C GLN A 94 6.70 -6.40 -12.64
N GLN A 95 5.99 -5.38 -13.12
CA GLN A 95 6.07 -4.93 -14.51
C GLN A 95 7.49 -4.50 -14.88
N ASP A 96 8.10 -3.60 -14.11
CA ASP A 96 9.46 -3.09 -14.34
C ASP A 96 10.52 -4.21 -14.34
N SER A 97 10.38 -5.17 -13.41
CA SER A 97 11.29 -6.31 -13.31
C SER A 97 11.19 -7.21 -14.53
N TRP A 98 9.99 -7.45 -15.03
CA TRP A 98 9.75 -8.24 -16.23
C TRP A 98 10.32 -7.56 -17.49
N GLU A 99 10.10 -6.26 -17.66
CA GLU A 99 10.64 -5.49 -18.79
C GLU A 99 12.18 -5.52 -18.81
N LYS A 100 12.83 -5.38 -17.65
CA LYS A 100 14.29 -5.49 -17.53
C LYS A 100 14.81 -6.88 -17.90
N CYS A 101 14.11 -7.95 -17.49
CA CYS A 101 14.48 -9.32 -17.87
C CYS A 101 14.39 -9.54 -19.38
N GLN A 102 13.37 -8.99 -20.06
CA GLN A 102 13.23 -9.10 -21.50
C GLN A 102 14.34 -8.35 -22.25
N HIS A 103 14.70 -7.14 -21.80
CA HIS A 103 15.79 -6.36 -22.41
C HIS A 103 17.16 -7.03 -22.21
N ALA A 104 17.41 -7.64 -21.06
CA ALA A 104 18.65 -8.41 -20.81
C ALA A 104 18.76 -9.63 -21.73
N ALA A 105 17.64 -10.35 -21.94
CA ALA A 105 17.59 -11.51 -22.84
C ALA A 105 17.76 -11.14 -24.33
N SER A 106 17.29 -9.97 -24.75
CA SER A 106 17.44 -9.49 -26.14
C SER A 106 18.83 -8.90 -26.46
N GLY A 107 19.57 -8.43 -25.44
CA GLY A 107 20.89 -7.85 -25.60
C GLY A 107 22.04 -8.87 -25.74
N THR A 108 21.82 -10.14 -25.39
CA THR A 108 22.85 -11.22 -25.45
C THR A 108 22.87 -12.04 -26.74
N ALA A 109 22.19 -11.63 -27.79
CA ALA A 109 22.18 -12.33 -29.06
C ALA A 109 23.54 -12.37 -29.83
N GLY A 110 24.64 -11.88 -29.22
CA GLY A 110 25.98 -11.79 -29.81
C GLY A 110 27.07 -12.67 -29.20
N PHE A 111 26.86 -13.35 -28.08
CA PHE A 111 27.93 -14.14 -27.44
C PHE A 111 27.45 -15.58 -27.15
N ARG A 112 27.72 -16.49 -28.09
CA ARG A 112 27.62 -17.96 -27.88
C ARG A 112 28.82 -18.46 -27.08
N GLY A 113 28.77 -18.37 -25.75
CA GLY A 113 29.67 -19.08 -24.84
C GLY A 113 28.91 -20.26 -24.20
N ARG A 114 29.53 -21.41 -24.10
CA ARG A 114 28.96 -22.70 -23.66
C ARG A 114 28.55 -22.79 -22.18
N ASP A 115 28.55 -21.67 -21.44
CA ASP A 115 28.23 -21.62 -20.01
C ASP A 115 26.98 -20.75 -19.69
N ALA A 116 26.23 -20.36 -20.71
CA ALA A 116 25.05 -19.45 -20.55
C ALA A 116 23.77 -20.14 -20.08
N ASP A 117 23.74 -21.49 -20.08
CA ASP A 117 22.50 -22.23 -19.79
C ASP A 117 22.17 -22.32 -18.28
N ARG A 118 23.12 -21.97 -17.40
CA ARG A 118 22.90 -22.01 -15.93
C ARG A 118 22.46 -20.70 -15.32
N GLU A 119 22.72 -19.55 -15.95
CA GLU A 119 22.33 -18.24 -15.40
C GLU A 119 20.95 -17.78 -15.82
N THR A 120 20.41 -18.29 -16.93
CA THR A 120 19.08 -17.92 -17.43
C THR A 120 17.93 -18.60 -16.69
N GLU A 121 18.15 -19.77 -16.08
CA GLU A 121 17.12 -20.43 -15.25
C GLU A 121 16.87 -19.68 -13.93
N ASN A 122 17.87 -19.05 -13.34
CA ASN A 122 17.74 -18.30 -12.08
C ASN A 122 17.17 -16.87 -12.25
N ALA A 123 17.27 -16.27 -13.42
CA ALA A 123 16.70 -14.94 -13.68
C ALA A 123 15.16 -14.94 -13.75
N GLY A 124 14.53 -16.10 -13.96
CA GLY A 124 13.08 -16.25 -14.04
C GLY A 124 12.37 -16.53 -12.72
N GLU A 125 13.09 -16.99 -11.68
CA GLU A 125 12.48 -17.38 -10.40
C GLU A 125 12.08 -16.19 -9.51
N GLY A 126 12.60 -14.99 -9.74
CA GLY A 126 12.26 -13.77 -8.99
C GLY A 126 11.02 -13.02 -9.47
N CYS A 127 10.47 -13.35 -10.62
CA CYS A 127 9.33 -12.61 -11.20
C CYS A 127 8.04 -13.41 -11.02
N PHE A 128 7.38 -13.20 -9.90
CA PHE A 128 6.14 -13.93 -9.53
C PHE A 128 4.99 -13.72 -10.54
N PHE A 129 4.94 -12.55 -11.21
CA PHE A 129 3.95 -12.22 -12.23
C PHE A 129 4.65 -11.84 -13.55
N LYS A 130 4.91 -12.83 -14.40
CA LYS A 130 5.46 -12.61 -15.74
C LYS A 130 4.44 -11.91 -16.65
N GLY A 131 4.91 -10.96 -17.46
CA GLY A 131 4.11 -10.33 -18.51
C GLY A 131 2.97 -9.42 -18.04
N ILE A 132 3.07 -8.83 -16.83
CA ILE A 132 2.10 -7.84 -16.36
C ILE A 132 2.25 -6.55 -17.18
N LYS A 133 1.12 -6.02 -17.64
CA LYS A 133 1.00 -4.73 -18.32
C LYS A 133 -0.40 -4.14 -18.15
N ASN A 134 -0.58 -2.89 -18.57
CA ASN A 134 -1.88 -2.19 -18.57
C ASN A 134 -2.55 -2.13 -17.18
N ILE A 135 -1.77 -1.88 -16.13
CA ILE A 135 -2.27 -1.77 -14.75
C ILE A 135 -3.17 -0.54 -14.61
N ARG A 136 -4.43 -0.76 -14.25
CA ARG A 136 -5.45 0.29 -14.05
C ARG A 136 -6.08 0.13 -12.66
N PRO A 137 -5.84 1.06 -11.72
CA PRO A 137 -6.53 1.07 -10.45
C PRO A 137 -7.98 1.52 -10.63
N GLU A 138 -8.84 1.13 -9.69
CA GLU A 138 -10.25 1.53 -9.61
C GLU A 138 -11.01 1.31 -10.92
N TYR A 139 -10.85 0.12 -11.50
CA TYR A 139 -11.40 -0.23 -12.79
C TYR A 139 -12.90 -0.54 -12.71
N THR A 140 -13.69 0.06 -13.61
CA THR A 140 -15.13 -0.23 -13.70
C THR A 140 -15.35 -1.40 -14.64
N PHE A 141 -15.94 -2.48 -14.11
CA PHE A 141 -16.37 -3.65 -14.88
C PHE A 141 -17.88 -3.84 -14.73
N GLY A 142 -18.62 -3.55 -15.81
CA GLY A 142 -20.07 -3.52 -15.75
C GLY A 142 -20.59 -2.46 -14.77
N GLN A 143 -21.31 -2.92 -13.75
CA GLN A 143 -21.82 -2.05 -12.66
C GLN A 143 -20.93 -2.11 -11.40
N SER A 144 -19.84 -2.86 -11.42
CA SER A 144 -18.94 -3.05 -10.28
C SER A 144 -17.65 -2.27 -10.44
N ARG A 145 -17.11 -1.79 -9.33
CA ARG A 145 -15.80 -1.16 -9.26
C ARG A 145 -14.84 -2.16 -8.62
N ILE A 146 -13.78 -2.48 -9.36
CA ILE A 146 -12.75 -3.45 -8.99
C ILE A 146 -11.48 -2.69 -8.63
N ASP A 147 -10.74 -3.12 -7.61
CA ASP A 147 -9.56 -2.41 -7.15
C ASP A 147 -8.48 -2.30 -8.22
N PHE A 148 -8.22 -3.38 -8.99
CA PHE A 148 -7.27 -3.36 -10.10
C PHE A 148 -7.74 -4.22 -11.28
N TYR A 149 -7.49 -3.68 -12.47
CA TYR A 149 -7.39 -4.41 -13.73
C TYR A 149 -5.93 -4.41 -14.16
N PHE A 150 -5.47 -5.52 -14.73
CA PHE A 150 -4.21 -5.61 -15.43
C PHE A 150 -4.26 -6.75 -16.45
N GLU A 151 -3.32 -6.78 -17.37
CA GLU A 151 -3.13 -7.91 -18.28
C GLU A 151 -1.93 -8.72 -17.83
N ARG A 152 -2.05 -10.04 -17.92
CA ARG A 152 -0.97 -10.99 -17.72
C ARG A 152 -0.90 -11.94 -18.89
N GLU A 153 0.25 -11.98 -19.58
CA GLU A 153 0.42 -12.83 -20.79
C GLU A 153 -0.71 -12.62 -21.83
N ASN A 154 -1.14 -11.37 -22.04
CA ASN A 154 -2.27 -10.93 -22.87
C ASN A 154 -3.65 -11.41 -22.39
N GLN A 155 -3.79 -11.95 -21.18
CA GLN A 155 -5.06 -12.29 -20.57
C GLN A 155 -5.50 -11.20 -19.60
N PRO A 156 -6.77 -10.77 -19.62
CA PRO A 156 -7.31 -9.80 -18.67
C PRO A 156 -7.43 -10.41 -17.27
N CYS A 157 -6.98 -9.68 -16.26
CA CYS A 157 -7.05 -10.05 -14.85
C CYS A 157 -7.76 -8.98 -14.05
N LEU A 158 -8.61 -9.39 -13.11
CA LEU A 158 -9.26 -8.52 -12.14
C LEU A 158 -8.79 -8.90 -10.74
N MET A 159 -8.50 -7.91 -9.90
CA MET A 159 -8.01 -8.14 -8.54
C MET A 159 -8.78 -7.28 -7.54
N GLU A 160 -9.26 -7.90 -6.48
CA GLU A 160 -9.80 -7.28 -5.28
C GLU A 160 -8.78 -7.37 -4.14
N VAL A 161 -8.54 -6.26 -3.45
CA VAL A 161 -7.62 -6.18 -2.31
C VAL A 161 -8.41 -6.22 -1.02
N LYS A 162 -8.06 -7.15 -0.14
CA LYS A 162 -8.66 -7.26 1.20
C LYS A 162 -7.62 -6.92 2.25
N GLY A 163 -7.96 -6.00 3.14
CA GLY A 163 -7.14 -5.59 4.27
C GLY A 163 -7.77 -6.00 5.61
#